data_0af57807ea50f6dcd68cad043a1a4aca
#
_entry.id   0af57807ea50f6dcd68cad043a1a4aca
#
_cell.length_a   1.000
_cell.length_b   1.000
_cell.length_c   1.000
_cell.angle_alpha   90.00
_cell.angle_beta   90.00
_cell.angle_gamma   90.00
#
_symmetry.space_group_name_H-M   'P 1'
#
loop_
_entity.id
_entity.type
_entity.pdbx_description
1 polymer ?
#
loop_
_entity_poly.entity_id
_entity_poly.type
_entity_poly.pdbx_seq_one_letter_code
_entity_poly.pdbx_strand_id
1 'polypeptide(L)'
;MLINMIKIKIEGETKNVKEETMVKDCLSDDNNRILAVKVNNSIHSIYYKLVEDSVVEPITFYSDEGKRIYARTLKLIFLKACYDLSLNMNKIEFTNKIQNNYFIRFKQQVDEDLIEDIREKMWNIIMYNIRITKHKLSYEGARKVYKSLGSEHQLDNFRIKTKDNYTFYECDNYYNYLYGLVAPTTGYITNFEIKPYKDGAILFLPDDNNIDKINTEVISNNVINEFNKFKEFEKNIEINSVSDLNMHVLGDTISNDIRYAELNHSQRILEILKKINSDKNIRAIFIAGPSSSGKTTFSQKLEDGLKIIGKRAIHISMDNYFHDLEKIPVVNGERDYETIDNLDLKLFGSQMNCLLNGNSVLIPEYNFKCSKKEFKDENVLYMSTNDILIIEGIHALNPKVHELINAKSFKIYLAPLVTLGLDHFTKVSSNDTRLIRRIVRDSDTRGVSPEDTLSNWKKVLDGEKKNIFPYVNLADEIFNTNLVYELGVLKPFAEKLLLKIPENSMYYSDARRLYKLLNNFLPIETTHIPNDSILKEFIGNGCFKR
;
A
#
# COMPACT_ATOMS: atom_id res chain seq x y z
N MET A 1 -10.70 -50.79 2.08
CA MET A 1 -10.46 -49.46 1.47
C MET A 1 -9.00 -49.40 1.08
N LEU A 2 -8.70 -49.22 -0.20
CA LEU A 2 -7.34 -48.93 -0.66
C LEU A 2 -6.97 -47.55 -0.07
N ILE A 3 -5.92 -47.54 0.75
CA ILE A 3 -5.39 -46.28 1.30
C ILE A 3 -4.64 -45.61 0.14
N ASN A 4 -5.21 -44.54 -0.41
CA ASN A 4 -4.51 -43.74 -1.41
C ASN A 4 -3.29 -43.04 -0.76
N MET A 5 -2.12 -43.27 -1.35
CA MET A 5 -0.89 -42.56 -0.98
C MET A 5 -0.64 -41.45 -1.96
N ILE A 6 -0.30 -40.29 -1.45
CA ILE A 6 0.07 -39.12 -2.23
C ILE A 6 1.53 -38.75 -1.94
N LYS A 7 2.17 -38.14 -2.92
CA LYS A 7 3.57 -37.74 -2.87
C LYS A 7 3.66 -36.27 -2.54
N ILE A 8 4.35 -35.94 -1.47
CA ILE A 8 4.57 -34.55 -1.08
C ILE A 8 6.06 -34.18 -1.12
N LYS A 9 6.36 -32.98 -1.59
CA LYS A 9 7.69 -32.38 -1.48
C LYS A 9 7.64 -31.25 -0.48
N ILE A 10 8.37 -31.37 0.63
CA ILE A 10 8.41 -30.38 1.70
C ILE A 10 9.85 -30.20 2.18
N GLU A 11 10.31 -28.95 2.34
CA GLU A 11 11.67 -28.61 2.80
C GLU A 11 12.79 -29.30 2.01
N GLY A 12 12.55 -29.57 0.72
CA GLY A 12 13.50 -30.27 -0.16
C GLY A 12 13.40 -31.80 -0.15
N GLU A 13 12.69 -32.39 0.82
CA GLU A 13 12.47 -33.83 0.93
C GLU A 13 11.17 -34.27 0.26
N THR A 14 11.18 -35.47 -0.28
CA THR A 14 9.97 -36.11 -0.83
C THR A 14 9.50 -37.21 0.12
N LYS A 15 8.24 -37.13 0.56
CA LYS A 15 7.58 -38.09 1.48
C LYS A 15 6.31 -38.63 0.84
N ASN A 16 5.99 -39.89 1.10
CA ASN A 16 4.69 -40.46 0.77
C ASN A 16 3.82 -40.43 2.02
N VAL A 17 2.66 -39.82 1.93
CA VAL A 17 1.69 -39.72 3.03
C VAL A 17 0.32 -40.18 2.59
N LYS A 18 -0.55 -40.50 3.53
CA LYS A 18 -1.94 -40.87 3.24
C LYS A 18 -2.69 -39.63 2.74
N GLU A 19 -3.60 -39.82 1.79
CA GLU A 19 -4.59 -38.82 1.43
C GLU A 19 -5.33 -38.33 2.70
N GLU A 20 -5.68 -37.04 2.75
CA GLU A 20 -6.25 -36.32 3.91
C GLU A 20 -5.31 -36.14 5.12
N THR A 21 -4.01 -36.47 5.01
CA THR A 21 -3.03 -36.07 6.04
C THR A 21 -2.98 -34.57 6.17
N MET A 22 -2.99 -34.06 7.42
CA MET A 22 -2.84 -32.63 7.65
C MET A 22 -1.39 -32.20 7.41
N VAL A 23 -1.18 -31.04 6.80
CA VAL A 23 0.17 -30.51 6.55
C VAL A 23 0.99 -30.43 7.82
N LYS A 24 0.40 -30.01 8.95
CA LYS A 24 1.10 -29.91 10.24
C LYS A 24 1.78 -31.22 10.67
N ASP A 25 1.21 -32.38 10.31
CA ASP A 25 1.72 -33.69 10.68
C ASP A 25 2.93 -34.12 9.79
N CYS A 26 3.20 -33.35 8.74
CA CYS A 26 4.31 -33.52 7.82
C CYS A 26 5.49 -32.55 8.08
N LEU A 27 5.24 -31.49 8.87
CA LEU A 27 6.23 -30.50 9.24
C LEU A 27 7.15 -31.05 10.34
N SER A 28 8.41 -30.58 10.41
CA SER A 28 9.34 -30.98 11.47
C SER A 28 8.98 -30.33 12.82
N ASP A 29 9.34 -30.96 13.94
CA ASP A 29 8.94 -30.55 15.30
C ASP A 29 9.45 -29.15 15.75
N ASP A 30 10.41 -28.57 15.06
CA ASP A 30 10.99 -27.23 15.35
C ASP A 30 10.09 -26.06 14.92
N ASN A 31 8.82 -26.30 14.62
CA ASN A 31 8.00 -25.46 13.75
C ASN A 31 7.01 -24.51 14.44
N ASN A 32 7.23 -24.08 15.68
CA ASN A 32 6.43 -23.02 16.34
C ASN A 32 6.49 -21.64 15.62
N ARG A 33 7.14 -21.55 14.45
CA ARG A 33 7.29 -20.32 13.67
C ARG A 33 6.59 -20.35 12.30
N ILE A 34 5.99 -21.49 11.91
CA ILE A 34 5.28 -21.63 10.64
C ILE A 34 3.84 -21.14 10.80
N LEU A 35 3.56 -19.95 10.32
CA LEU A 35 2.26 -19.29 10.41
C LEU A 35 1.21 -19.88 9.47
N ALA A 36 1.65 -20.38 8.32
CA ALA A 36 0.83 -20.96 7.26
C ALA A 36 1.72 -21.78 6.31
N VAL A 37 1.13 -22.36 5.28
CA VAL A 37 1.84 -23.10 4.24
C VAL A 37 1.33 -22.67 2.86
N LYS A 38 2.21 -22.76 1.87
CA LYS A 38 1.88 -22.64 0.47
C LYS A 38 1.87 -24.05 -0.13
N VAL A 39 0.71 -24.52 -0.57
CA VAL A 39 0.51 -25.84 -1.19
C VAL A 39 0.18 -25.60 -2.66
N ASN A 40 0.99 -26.10 -3.57
CA ASN A 40 0.84 -25.90 -5.02
C ASN A 40 0.55 -24.41 -5.35
N ASN A 41 1.39 -23.49 -4.85
CA ASN A 41 1.26 -22.03 -4.99
C ASN A 41 0.00 -21.39 -4.38
N SER A 42 -0.82 -22.13 -3.63
CA SER A 42 -1.98 -21.60 -2.90
C SER A 42 -1.72 -21.58 -1.39
N ILE A 43 -2.17 -20.50 -0.72
CA ILE A 43 -1.90 -20.30 0.71
C ILE A 43 -2.98 -20.95 1.57
N HIS A 44 -2.56 -21.81 2.50
CA HIS A 44 -3.41 -22.59 3.39
C HIS A 44 -2.93 -22.51 4.84
N SER A 45 -3.86 -22.80 5.77
CA SER A 45 -3.51 -23.05 7.17
C SER A 45 -2.68 -24.33 7.27
N ILE A 46 -1.85 -24.47 8.30
CA ILE A 46 -1.14 -25.73 8.59
C ILE A 46 -2.10 -26.92 8.84
N TYR A 47 -3.37 -26.67 9.12
CA TYR A 47 -4.43 -27.68 9.26
C TYR A 47 -5.08 -28.08 7.93
N TYR A 48 -4.51 -27.65 6.80
CA TYR A 48 -5.00 -28.08 5.48
C TYR A 48 -4.76 -29.57 5.27
N LYS A 49 -5.76 -30.27 4.73
CA LYS A 49 -5.68 -31.68 4.37
C LYS A 49 -5.18 -31.83 2.95
N LEU A 50 -4.12 -32.59 2.77
CA LEU A 50 -3.53 -32.89 1.47
C LEU A 50 -4.38 -33.93 0.74
N VAL A 51 -4.83 -33.62 -0.47
CA VAL A 51 -5.73 -34.47 -1.27
C VAL A 51 -5.11 -34.92 -2.60
N GLU A 52 -3.92 -34.42 -2.93
CA GLU A 52 -3.20 -34.72 -4.17
C GLU A 52 -1.69 -34.55 -3.98
N ASP A 53 -0.91 -35.01 -4.96
CA ASP A 53 0.53 -34.76 -5.00
C ASP A 53 0.81 -33.28 -4.91
N SER A 54 1.69 -32.89 -3.97
CA SER A 54 1.80 -31.47 -3.60
C SER A 54 3.23 -31.04 -3.29
N VAL A 55 3.54 -29.80 -3.65
CA VAL A 55 4.71 -29.08 -3.16
C VAL A 55 4.26 -28.17 -2.02
N VAL A 56 4.88 -28.34 -0.85
CA VAL A 56 4.53 -27.62 0.37
C VAL A 56 5.71 -26.72 0.78
N GLU A 57 5.47 -25.42 0.85
CA GLU A 57 6.44 -24.42 1.29
C GLU A 57 5.97 -23.76 2.60
N PRO A 58 6.77 -23.81 3.68
CA PRO A 58 6.44 -23.13 4.92
C PRO A 58 6.40 -21.60 4.77
N ILE A 59 5.43 -20.98 5.40
CA ILE A 59 5.29 -19.50 5.50
C ILE A 59 5.61 -19.09 6.93
N THR A 60 6.76 -18.42 7.10
CA THR A 60 7.20 -17.83 8.36
C THR A 60 6.97 -16.32 8.37
N PHE A 61 7.19 -15.67 9.52
CA PHE A 61 7.10 -14.21 9.66
C PHE A 61 7.91 -13.43 8.61
N TYR A 62 9.04 -13.95 8.16
CA TYR A 62 9.96 -13.24 7.28
C TYR A 62 9.47 -13.11 5.83
N SER A 63 8.43 -13.86 5.45
CA SER A 63 7.78 -13.68 4.16
C SER A 63 6.71 -12.58 4.21
N ASP A 64 6.40 -11.97 3.08
CA ASP A 64 5.38 -10.90 3.02
C ASP A 64 3.99 -11.38 3.47
N GLU A 65 3.61 -12.62 3.12
CA GLU A 65 2.34 -13.19 3.61
C GLU A 65 2.41 -13.50 5.10
N GLY A 66 3.55 -14.00 5.59
CA GLY A 66 3.73 -14.24 7.02
C GLY A 66 3.57 -12.96 7.86
N LYS A 67 4.14 -11.85 7.40
CA LYS A 67 3.93 -10.53 8.04
C LYS A 67 2.46 -10.11 8.04
N ARG A 68 1.74 -10.39 6.94
CA ARG A 68 0.29 -10.11 6.86
C ARG A 68 -0.50 -10.99 7.82
N ILE A 69 -0.16 -12.28 7.92
CA ILE A 69 -0.80 -13.23 8.85
C ILE A 69 -0.53 -12.80 10.30
N TYR A 70 0.72 -12.49 10.63
CA TYR A 70 1.12 -12.02 11.97
C TYR A 70 0.35 -10.76 12.38
N ALA A 71 0.33 -9.75 11.49
CA ALA A 71 -0.37 -8.50 11.73
C ALA A 71 -1.88 -8.67 11.92
N ARG A 72 -2.53 -9.57 11.15
CA ARG A 72 -3.96 -9.89 11.31
C ARG A 72 -4.22 -10.64 12.61
N THR A 73 -3.34 -11.56 12.99
CA THR A 73 -3.45 -12.30 14.25
C THR A 73 -3.32 -11.35 15.44
N LEU A 74 -2.33 -10.47 15.41
CA LEU A 74 -2.14 -9.47 16.46
C LEU A 74 -3.35 -8.53 16.57
N LYS A 75 -3.94 -8.13 15.44
CA LYS A 75 -5.19 -7.35 15.42
C LYS A 75 -6.36 -8.12 16.06
N LEU A 76 -6.50 -9.41 15.76
CA LEU A 76 -7.53 -10.25 16.39
C LEU A 76 -7.34 -10.31 17.92
N ILE A 77 -6.11 -10.49 18.38
CA ILE A 77 -5.76 -10.52 19.80
C ILE A 77 -6.07 -9.19 20.48
N PHE A 78 -5.74 -8.06 19.85
CA PHE A 78 -6.08 -6.73 20.34
C PHE A 78 -7.60 -6.55 20.48
N LEU A 79 -8.36 -6.92 19.46
CA LEU A 79 -9.83 -6.81 19.50
C LEU A 79 -10.45 -7.72 20.57
N LYS A 80 -9.90 -8.95 20.73
CA LYS A 80 -10.30 -9.86 21.80
C LYS A 80 -9.99 -9.28 23.18
N ALA A 81 -8.81 -8.67 23.36
CA ALA A 81 -8.44 -8.02 24.63
C ALA A 81 -9.41 -6.87 24.97
N CYS A 82 -9.73 -6.02 23.99
CA CYS A 82 -10.72 -4.95 24.17
C CYS A 82 -12.11 -5.49 24.52
N TYR A 83 -12.53 -6.58 23.86
CA TYR A 83 -13.80 -7.24 24.16
C TYR A 83 -13.85 -7.80 25.57
N ASP A 84 -12.78 -8.47 26.03
CA ASP A 84 -12.67 -9.05 27.37
C ASP A 84 -12.65 -7.97 28.47
N LEU A 85 -12.13 -6.79 28.18
CA LEU A 85 -12.16 -5.61 29.02
C LEU A 85 -13.50 -4.85 28.95
N SER A 86 -14.49 -5.42 28.25
CA SER A 86 -15.83 -4.83 28.08
C SER A 86 -15.84 -3.44 27.45
N LEU A 87 -14.85 -3.14 26.59
CA LEU A 87 -14.80 -1.87 25.88
C LEU A 87 -15.87 -1.81 24.77
N ASN A 88 -16.36 -0.61 24.51
CA ASN A 88 -17.31 -0.41 23.42
C ASN A 88 -16.63 -0.55 22.06
N MET A 89 -16.78 -1.72 21.44
CA MET A 89 -16.16 -2.05 20.13
C MET A 89 -16.55 -1.09 19.01
N ASN A 90 -17.72 -0.41 19.12
CA ASN A 90 -18.17 0.58 18.13
C ASN A 90 -17.35 1.88 18.16
N LYS A 91 -16.64 2.11 19.26
CA LYS A 91 -15.78 3.29 19.45
C LYS A 91 -14.32 3.04 19.09
N ILE A 92 -13.96 1.82 18.71
CA ILE A 92 -12.60 1.44 18.33
C ILE A 92 -12.51 1.42 16.81
N GLU A 93 -11.63 2.22 16.23
CA GLU A 93 -11.40 2.28 14.79
C GLU A 93 -9.93 2.07 14.49
N PHE A 94 -9.61 1.07 13.67
CA PHE A 94 -8.31 0.96 13.06
C PHE A 94 -8.22 1.98 11.93
N THR A 95 -7.29 2.89 12.05
CA THR A 95 -6.94 3.78 10.96
C THR A 95 -5.92 3.09 10.04
N ASN A 96 -5.20 3.85 9.27
CA ASN A 96 -4.28 3.29 8.29
C ASN A 96 -3.04 2.68 8.95
N LYS A 97 -2.50 1.68 8.27
CA LYS A 97 -1.16 1.18 8.54
C LYS A 97 -0.15 2.15 7.94
N ILE A 98 0.66 2.77 8.80
CA ILE A 98 1.76 3.62 8.39
C ILE A 98 3.06 2.88 8.71
N GLN A 99 3.91 2.65 7.70
CA GLN A 99 5.01 1.68 7.78
C GLN A 99 4.45 0.32 8.20
N ASN A 100 4.89 -0.24 9.34
CA ASN A 100 4.40 -1.50 9.86
C ASN A 100 3.44 -1.36 11.06
N ASN A 101 3.01 -0.13 11.42
CA ASN A 101 2.28 0.12 12.66
C ASN A 101 0.82 0.47 12.41
N TYR A 102 -0.08 0.04 13.28
CA TYR A 102 -1.49 0.39 13.24
C TYR A 102 -1.78 1.55 14.18
N PHE A 103 -2.40 2.61 13.65
CA PHE A 103 -3.01 3.63 14.47
C PHE A 103 -4.43 3.21 14.82
N ILE A 104 -4.73 3.24 16.10
CA ILE A 104 -6.03 2.86 16.64
C ILE A 104 -6.62 4.10 17.31
N ARG A 105 -7.79 4.52 16.85
CA ARG A 105 -8.53 5.62 17.44
C ARG A 105 -9.61 5.07 18.34
N PHE A 106 -9.72 5.64 19.53
CA PHE A 106 -10.83 5.40 20.44
C PHE A 106 -11.73 6.63 20.43
N LYS A 107 -13.00 6.48 20.08
CA LYS A 107 -14.00 7.56 20.15
C LYS A 107 -14.51 7.74 21.60
N GLN A 108 -13.60 7.64 22.57
CA GLN A 108 -13.80 7.81 24.01
C GLN A 108 -12.46 8.23 24.61
N GLN A 109 -12.51 8.72 25.85
CA GLN A 109 -11.29 9.06 26.57
C GLN A 109 -10.45 7.81 26.81
N VAL A 110 -9.16 7.90 26.56
CA VAL A 110 -8.16 6.86 26.74
C VAL A 110 -7.01 7.46 27.55
N ASP A 111 -6.69 6.82 28.67
CA ASP A 111 -5.54 7.12 29.49
C ASP A 111 -4.44 6.07 29.31
N GLU A 112 -3.32 6.29 29.96
CA GLU A 112 -2.17 5.36 29.90
C GLU A 112 -2.51 4.04 30.58
N ASP A 113 -3.29 4.06 31.66
CA ASP A 113 -3.68 2.88 32.44
C ASP A 113 -4.52 1.93 31.55
N LEU A 114 -5.48 2.45 30.80
CA LEU A 114 -6.28 1.63 29.90
C LEU A 114 -5.41 0.96 28.80
N ILE A 115 -4.41 1.66 28.27
CA ILE A 115 -3.51 1.07 27.28
C ILE A 115 -2.65 -0.02 27.88
N GLU A 116 -2.21 0.16 29.13
CA GLU A 116 -1.48 -0.87 29.87
C GLU A 116 -2.36 -2.09 30.16
N ASP A 117 -3.61 -1.91 30.60
CA ASP A 117 -4.57 -3.00 30.77
C ASP A 117 -4.79 -3.79 29.48
N ILE A 118 -4.92 -3.09 28.35
CA ILE A 118 -5.03 -3.75 27.03
C ILE A 118 -3.76 -4.54 26.72
N ARG A 119 -2.57 -3.99 26.97
CA ARG A 119 -1.28 -4.63 26.72
C ARG A 119 -1.14 -5.91 27.55
N GLU A 120 -1.42 -5.84 28.85
CA GLU A 120 -1.38 -7.00 29.74
C GLU A 120 -2.39 -8.07 29.32
N LYS A 121 -3.61 -7.68 28.96
CA LYS A 121 -4.63 -8.60 28.49
C LYS A 121 -4.22 -9.30 27.19
N MET A 122 -3.61 -8.57 26.26
CA MET A 122 -3.07 -9.16 25.02
C MET A 122 -2.00 -10.19 25.32
N TRP A 123 -1.05 -9.90 26.23
CA TRP A 123 -0.03 -10.87 26.64
C TRP A 123 -0.64 -12.11 27.30
N ASN A 124 -1.65 -11.95 28.14
CA ASN A 124 -2.36 -13.08 28.76
C ASN A 124 -3.00 -13.97 27.68
N ILE A 125 -3.68 -13.39 26.68
CA ILE A 125 -4.27 -14.14 25.56
C ILE A 125 -3.18 -14.90 24.77
N ILE A 126 -2.02 -14.31 24.56
CA ILE A 126 -0.88 -14.94 23.88
C ILE A 126 -0.35 -16.12 24.70
N MET A 127 -0.12 -15.92 25.99
CA MET A 127 0.42 -16.94 26.91
C MET A 127 -0.53 -18.15 27.07
N TYR A 128 -1.84 -17.94 27.00
CA TYR A 128 -2.82 -19.04 27.00
C TYR A 128 -2.80 -19.86 25.70
N ASN A 129 -2.10 -19.40 24.67
CA ASN A 129 -1.93 -20.09 23.40
C ASN A 129 -3.26 -20.59 22.80
N ILE A 130 -4.26 -19.72 22.77
CA ILE A 130 -5.63 -20.03 22.38
C ILE A 130 -5.67 -20.42 20.90
N ARG A 131 -6.33 -21.53 20.58
CA ARG A 131 -6.56 -21.96 19.21
C ARG A 131 -7.49 -20.97 18.50
N ILE A 132 -7.13 -20.60 17.25
CA ILE A 132 -7.96 -19.74 16.40
C ILE A 132 -8.66 -20.61 15.38
N THR A 133 -9.99 -20.66 15.42
CA THR A 133 -10.82 -21.51 14.57
C THR A 133 -11.45 -20.70 13.45
N LYS A 134 -11.39 -21.22 12.23
CA LYS A 134 -11.98 -20.61 11.03
C LYS A 134 -13.38 -21.12 10.80
N HIS A 135 -14.34 -20.20 10.64
CA HIS A 135 -15.74 -20.49 10.31
C HIS A 135 -16.12 -19.86 8.99
N LYS A 136 -16.93 -20.56 8.20
CA LYS A 136 -17.61 -20.02 7.02
C LYS A 136 -19.07 -19.79 7.40
N LEU A 137 -19.48 -18.55 7.50
CA LEU A 137 -20.83 -18.16 7.90
C LEU A 137 -21.59 -17.57 6.72
N SER A 138 -22.87 -17.92 6.61
CA SER A 138 -23.80 -17.19 5.74
C SER A 138 -24.05 -15.78 6.30
N TYR A 139 -24.72 -14.92 5.55
CA TYR A 139 -25.12 -13.59 6.03
C TYR A 139 -25.91 -13.67 7.35
N GLU A 140 -26.89 -14.57 7.44
CA GLU A 140 -27.68 -14.76 8.67
C GLU A 140 -26.83 -15.30 9.84
N GLY A 141 -25.83 -16.16 9.55
CA GLY A 141 -24.85 -16.58 10.54
C GLY A 141 -24.01 -15.42 11.06
N ALA A 142 -23.48 -14.58 10.17
CA ALA A 142 -22.73 -13.38 10.52
C ALA A 142 -23.59 -12.40 11.35
N ARG A 143 -24.86 -12.22 10.97
CA ARG A 143 -25.81 -11.38 11.70
C ARG A 143 -26.02 -11.87 13.15
N LYS A 144 -26.22 -13.18 13.35
CA LYS A 144 -26.36 -13.74 14.70
C LYS A 144 -25.11 -13.49 15.55
N VAL A 145 -23.92 -13.69 14.98
CA VAL A 145 -22.65 -13.44 15.66
C VAL A 145 -22.53 -11.97 16.05
N TYR A 146 -22.68 -11.04 15.13
CA TYR A 146 -22.54 -9.61 15.44
C TYR A 146 -23.60 -9.09 16.40
N LYS A 147 -24.82 -9.66 16.36
CA LYS A 147 -25.86 -9.34 17.35
C LYS A 147 -25.45 -9.79 18.75
N SER A 148 -24.89 -10.99 18.89
CA SER A 148 -24.40 -11.48 20.20
C SER A 148 -23.23 -10.67 20.76
N LEU A 149 -22.43 -10.05 19.88
CA LEU A 149 -21.31 -9.19 20.24
C LEU A 149 -21.70 -7.70 20.41
N GLY A 150 -22.96 -7.32 20.21
CA GLY A 150 -23.38 -5.91 20.22
C GLY A 150 -22.71 -5.06 19.11
N SER A 151 -22.35 -5.68 17.99
CA SER A 151 -21.59 -5.08 16.90
C SER A 151 -22.34 -5.14 15.57
N GLU A 152 -23.65 -5.01 15.60
CA GLU A 152 -24.53 -5.14 14.41
C GLU A 152 -24.19 -4.14 13.29
N HIS A 153 -23.64 -2.96 13.60
CA HIS A 153 -23.17 -1.98 12.62
C HIS A 153 -22.12 -2.55 11.65
N GLN A 154 -21.41 -3.62 12.04
CA GLN A 154 -20.44 -4.28 11.15
C GLN A 154 -21.12 -5.04 9.99
N LEU A 155 -22.42 -5.31 10.08
CA LEU A 155 -23.21 -5.89 8.99
C LEU A 155 -23.32 -4.95 7.78
N ASP A 156 -23.10 -3.66 7.98
CA ASP A 156 -23.10 -2.69 6.90
C ASP A 156 -22.07 -3.06 5.81
N ASN A 157 -20.96 -3.71 6.20
CA ASN A 157 -19.95 -4.20 5.26
C ASN A 157 -20.43 -5.36 4.37
N PHE A 158 -21.59 -5.96 4.69
CA PHE A 158 -22.20 -7.08 3.95
C PHE A 158 -23.52 -6.72 3.30
N ARG A 159 -23.86 -5.44 3.20
CA ARG A 159 -25.13 -4.97 2.58
C ARG A 159 -25.28 -5.49 1.16
N ILE A 160 -24.15 -5.56 0.43
CA ILE A 160 -24.13 -6.11 -0.93
C ILE A 160 -23.64 -7.54 -0.83
N LYS A 161 -24.51 -8.49 -1.13
CA LYS A 161 -24.21 -9.92 -1.14
C LYS A 161 -23.36 -10.27 -2.37
N THR A 162 -22.05 -10.02 -2.28
CA THR A 162 -21.11 -10.44 -3.32
C THR A 162 -20.61 -11.87 -3.13
N LYS A 163 -20.93 -12.49 -2.00
CA LYS A 163 -20.44 -13.83 -1.58
C LYS A 163 -21.53 -14.61 -0.84
N ASP A 164 -21.56 -15.93 -1.01
CA ASP A 164 -22.47 -16.81 -0.27
C ASP A 164 -22.03 -16.99 1.19
N ASN A 165 -20.72 -16.90 1.44
CA ASN A 165 -20.14 -17.14 2.75
C ASN A 165 -19.05 -16.13 3.10
N TYR A 166 -19.00 -15.77 4.38
CA TYR A 166 -18.01 -14.88 4.98
C TYR A 166 -17.09 -15.67 5.91
N THR A 167 -15.79 -15.36 5.89
CA THR A 167 -14.81 -16.05 6.74
C THR A 167 -14.68 -15.31 8.07
N PHE A 168 -15.13 -15.95 9.13
CA PHE A 168 -14.94 -15.49 10.50
C PHE A 168 -13.86 -16.31 11.19
N TYR A 169 -13.19 -15.69 12.14
CA TYR A 169 -12.24 -16.34 13.04
C TYR A 169 -12.74 -16.21 14.46
N GLU A 170 -12.73 -17.33 15.17
CA GLU A 170 -13.06 -17.46 16.58
C GLU A 170 -11.78 -17.57 17.38
N CYS A 171 -11.68 -16.75 18.42
CA CYS A 171 -10.65 -16.83 19.44
C CYS A 171 -11.35 -16.85 20.79
N ASP A 172 -11.48 -18.06 21.38
CA ASP A 172 -12.31 -18.32 22.55
C ASP A 172 -13.77 -17.85 22.29
N ASN A 173 -14.33 -16.92 23.03
CA ASN A 173 -15.71 -16.43 22.88
C ASN A 173 -15.86 -15.25 21.92
N TYR A 174 -14.76 -14.81 21.29
CA TYR A 174 -14.75 -13.64 20.40
C TYR A 174 -14.66 -14.06 18.96
N TYR A 175 -15.59 -13.55 18.14
CA TYR A 175 -15.64 -13.80 16.71
C TYR A 175 -15.41 -12.50 15.93
N ASN A 176 -14.61 -12.55 14.88
CA ASN A 176 -14.51 -11.42 13.95
C ASN A 176 -14.31 -11.87 12.51
N TYR A 177 -14.86 -11.09 11.59
CA TYR A 177 -14.53 -11.18 10.17
C TYR A 177 -13.13 -10.61 9.95
N LEU A 178 -12.27 -11.38 9.27
CA LEU A 178 -10.96 -10.91 8.86
C LEU A 178 -10.68 -11.31 7.42
N TYR A 179 -10.12 -10.35 6.69
CA TYR A 179 -9.75 -10.55 5.28
C TYR A 179 -8.38 -11.21 5.16
N GLY A 180 -8.36 -12.54 5.02
CA GLY A 180 -7.15 -13.36 4.87
C GLY A 180 -6.93 -14.32 6.03
N LEU A 181 -5.82 -15.08 5.99
CA LEU A 181 -5.47 -16.05 7.03
C LEU A 181 -4.92 -15.37 8.28
N VAL A 182 -5.13 -16.02 9.42
CA VAL A 182 -4.50 -15.75 10.71
C VAL A 182 -3.65 -16.95 11.14
N ALA A 183 -2.79 -16.78 12.13
CA ALA A 183 -2.00 -17.87 12.71
C ALA A 183 -2.90 -18.94 13.35
N PRO A 184 -2.38 -20.17 13.51
CA PRO A 184 -3.15 -21.28 14.07
C PRO A 184 -3.61 -21.07 15.51
N THR A 185 -2.77 -20.40 16.33
CA THR A 185 -3.05 -20.06 17.72
C THR A 185 -2.50 -18.68 18.06
N THR A 186 -2.92 -18.11 19.18
CA THR A 186 -2.44 -16.80 19.66
C THR A 186 -0.96 -16.82 20.07
N GLY A 187 -0.43 -17.98 20.48
CA GLY A 187 0.96 -18.15 20.89
C GLY A 187 2.00 -18.01 19.77
N TYR A 188 1.56 -17.91 18.50
CA TYR A 188 2.46 -17.58 17.39
C TYR A 188 2.89 -16.11 17.36
N ILE A 189 2.23 -15.25 18.14
CA ILE A 189 2.66 -13.87 18.34
C ILE A 189 3.71 -13.85 19.45
N THR A 190 4.92 -13.45 19.10
CA THR A 190 6.06 -13.46 20.03
C THR A 190 6.48 -12.07 20.48
N ASN A 191 6.10 -11.03 19.74
CA ASN A 191 6.51 -9.67 20.04
C ASN A 191 5.53 -8.64 19.46
N PHE A 192 5.23 -7.62 20.24
CA PHE A 192 4.49 -6.41 19.87
C PHE A 192 4.69 -5.33 20.93
N GLU A 193 4.38 -4.09 20.58
CA GLU A 193 4.29 -3.00 21.56
C GLU A 193 3.02 -2.19 21.28
N ILE A 194 2.42 -1.62 22.32
CA ILE A 194 1.31 -0.69 22.20
C ILE A 194 1.58 0.52 23.09
N LYS A 195 1.44 1.73 22.53
CA LYS A 195 1.67 2.98 23.25
C LYS A 195 0.53 3.95 23.04
N PRO A 196 0.18 4.76 24.05
CA PRO A 196 -0.79 5.83 23.89
C PRO A 196 -0.31 6.84 22.86
N TYR A 197 -1.23 7.35 22.06
CA TYR A 197 -0.95 8.38 21.06
C TYR A 197 -2.21 9.21 20.75
N LYS A 198 -2.17 10.52 21.08
CA LYS A 198 -3.30 11.45 20.92
C LYS A 198 -4.60 10.90 21.55
N ASP A 199 -5.64 10.71 20.73
CA ASP A 199 -6.97 10.19 21.08
C ASP A 199 -7.07 8.66 20.94
N GLY A 200 -5.94 7.95 21.02
CA GLY A 200 -5.90 6.52 20.83
C GLY A 200 -4.56 5.87 21.18
N ALA A 201 -4.16 4.90 20.37
CA ALA A 201 -2.90 4.16 20.54
C ALA A 201 -2.24 3.83 19.21
N ILE A 202 -0.95 3.52 19.28
CA ILE A 202 -0.22 2.89 18.18
C ILE A 202 0.14 1.48 18.58
N LEU A 203 -0.28 0.51 17.76
CA LEU A 203 0.11 -0.89 17.87
C LEU A 203 1.28 -1.12 16.94
N PHE A 204 2.46 -1.34 17.51
CA PHE A 204 3.71 -1.55 16.82
C PHE A 204 3.91 -3.03 16.53
N LEU A 205 4.30 -3.32 15.30
CA LEU A 205 4.69 -4.65 14.86
C LEU A 205 6.21 -4.80 14.88
N PRO A 206 6.72 -6.04 14.93
CA PRO A 206 8.14 -6.31 14.81
C PRO A 206 8.76 -5.76 13.51
N ASP A 207 10.07 -5.54 13.55
CA ASP A 207 10.84 -5.18 12.37
C ASP A 207 10.77 -6.28 11.29
N ASP A 208 10.73 -5.87 10.04
CA ASP A 208 10.57 -6.79 8.91
C ASP A 208 11.66 -7.88 8.82
N ASN A 209 12.83 -7.60 9.33
CA ASN A 209 14.00 -8.48 9.26
C ASN A 209 14.38 -9.10 10.61
N ASN A 210 13.75 -8.64 11.69
CA ASN A 210 14.02 -9.15 13.03
C ASN A 210 12.76 -9.10 13.91
N ILE A 211 12.14 -10.25 14.13
CA ILE A 211 10.90 -10.38 14.90
C ILE A 211 11.08 -9.97 16.38
N ASP A 212 12.29 -9.99 16.89
CA ASP A 212 12.60 -9.65 18.29
C ASP A 212 12.81 -8.13 18.49
N LYS A 213 12.86 -7.36 17.37
CA LYS A 213 13.07 -5.91 17.41
C LYS A 213 11.81 -5.16 17.03
N ILE A 214 11.48 -4.13 17.81
CA ILE A 214 10.39 -3.20 17.51
C ILE A 214 10.95 -1.80 17.40
N ASN A 215 10.65 -1.12 16.28
CA ASN A 215 10.91 0.30 16.16
C ASN A 215 9.66 1.08 16.59
N THR A 216 9.77 1.85 17.66
CA THR A 216 8.69 2.67 18.23
C THR A 216 8.80 4.14 17.82
N GLU A 217 9.67 4.50 16.87
CA GLU A 217 9.71 5.86 16.33
C GLU A 217 8.43 6.16 15.55
N VAL A 218 7.79 7.25 15.93
CA VAL A 218 6.55 7.70 15.30
C VAL A 218 6.88 8.51 14.05
N ILE A 219 6.20 8.16 12.97
CA ILE A 219 6.35 8.84 11.67
C ILE A 219 5.72 10.24 11.73
N SER A 220 6.13 11.01 10.72
CA SER A 220 5.69 12.37 10.41
C SER A 220 4.23 12.65 10.81
N ASN A 221 4.06 13.61 11.69
CA ASN A 221 2.75 14.19 12.00
C ASN A 221 2.04 14.70 10.73
N ASN A 222 2.79 15.12 9.71
CA ASN A 222 2.23 15.61 8.45
C ASN A 222 1.50 14.49 7.68
N VAL A 223 2.04 13.26 7.66
CA VAL A 223 1.38 12.10 7.05
C VAL A 223 0.08 11.77 7.78
N ILE A 224 0.10 11.78 9.11
CA ILE A 224 -1.08 11.52 9.94
C ILE A 224 -2.15 12.60 9.72
N ASN A 225 -1.75 13.85 9.65
CA ASN A 225 -2.66 14.97 9.40
C ASN A 225 -3.32 14.84 8.01
N GLU A 226 -2.57 14.40 6.99
CA GLU A 226 -3.13 14.21 5.65
C GLU A 226 -4.12 13.03 5.62
N PHE A 227 -3.85 11.93 6.33
CA PHE A 227 -4.84 10.88 6.52
C PHE A 227 -6.13 11.39 7.17
N ASN A 228 -6.02 12.24 8.20
CA ASN A 228 -7.18 12.79 8.90
C ASN A 228 -8.01 13.71 7.99
N LYS A 229 -7.36 14.57 7.20
CA LYS A 229 -8.05 15.42 6.20
C LYS A 229 -8.81 14.58 5.17
N PHE A 230 -8.17 13.53 4.66
CA PHE A 230 -8.81 12.68 3.67
C PHE A 230 -9.97 11.89 4.27
N LYS A 231 -9.85 11.44 5.53
CA LYS A 231 -10.93 10.78 6.25
C LYS A 231 -12.13 11.70 6.49
N GLU A 232 -11.88 12.98 6.75
CA GLU A 232 -12.95 14.00 6.86
C GLU A 232 -13.65 14.19 5.52
N PHE A 233 -12.90 14.25 4.41
CA PHE A 233 -13.45 14.30 3.07
C PHE A 233 -14.33 13.06 2.78
N GLU A 234 -13.85 11.83 3.04
CA GLU A 234 -14.66 10.61 2.87
C GLU A 234 -15.97 10.66 3.68
N LYS A 235 -15.90 11.17 4.92
CA LYS A 235 -17.09 11.33 5.76
C LYS A 235 -18.09 12.32 5.15
N ASN A 236 -17.60 13.43 4.59
CA ASN A 236 -18.45 14.47 4.02
C ASN A 236 -19.18 14.00 2.74
N ILE A 237 -18.59 13.07 1.99
CA ILE A 237 -19.22 12.45 0.81
C ILE A 237 -19.90 11.12 1.14
N GLU A 238 -20.01 10.76 2.42
CA GLU A 238 -20.67 9.54 2.93
C GLU A 238 -20.08 8.22 2.41
N ILE A 239 -18.78 8.20 2.00
CA ILE A 239 -18.06 7.00 1.55
C ILE A 239 -16.96 6.68 2.56
N ASN A 240 -17.24 5.85 3.57
CA ASN A 240 -16.28 5.43 4.59
C ASN A 240 -15.78 4.00 4.38
N SER A 241 -16.47 3.23 3.55
CA SER A 241 -16.18 1.83 3.28
C SER A 241 -16.40 1.48 1.80
N VAL A 242 -15.87 0.33 1.41
CA VAL A 242 -16.14 -0.25 0.08
C VAL A 242 -17.62 -0.55 -0.10
N SER A 243 -18.34 -0.90 0.97
CA SER A 243 -19.78 -1.10 0.93
C SER A 243 -20.53 0.19 0.57
N ASP A 244 -20.16 1.32 1.18
CA ASP A 244 -20.77 2.61 0.86
C ASP A 244 -20.51 2.99 -0.59
N LEU A 245 -19.24 2.86 -1.05
CA LEU A 245 -18.90 3.10 -2.46
C LEU A 245 -19.77 2.25 -3.42
N ASN A 246 -19.89 0.96 -3.12
CA ASN A 246 -20.69 0.05 -3.93
C ASN A 246 -22.18 0.43 -3.90
N MET A 247 -22.71 0.94 -2.78
CA MET A 247 -24.09 1.44 -2.72
C MET A 247 -24.29 2.66 -3.62
N HIS A 248 -23.31 3.57 -3.69
CA HIS A 248 -23.34 4.72 -4.60
C HIS A 248 -23.28 4.29 -6.08
N VAL A 249 -22.52 3.21 -6.38
CA VAL A 249 -22.53 2.61 -7.75
C VAL A 249 -23.90 2.05 -8.10
N LEU A 250 -24.56 1.32 -7.18
CA LEU A 250 -25.90 0.76 -7.39
C LEU A 250 -27.01 1.81 -7.42
N GLY A 251 -26.79 2.93 -6.74
CA GLY A 251 -27.73 4.06 -6.70
C GLY A 251 -27.53 5.09 -7.82
N ASP A 252 -26.65 4.81 -8.79
CA ASP A 252 -26.32 5.69 -9.92
C ASP A 252 -25.80 7.09 -9.51
N THR A 253 -25.28 7.23 -8.28
CA THR A 253 -24.74 8.50 -7.75
C THR A 253 -23.22 8.63 -7.92
N ILE A 254 -22.55 7.58 -8.37
CA ILE A 254 -21.08 7.50 -8.47
C ILE A 254 -20.45 8.62 -9.30
N SER A 255 -21.14 9.15 -10.31
CA SER A 255 -20.67 10.28 -11.11
C SER A 255 -20.46 11.55 -10.26
N ASN A 256 -21.26 11.76 -9.21
CA ASN A 256 -21.09 12.86 -8.27
C ASN A 256 -19.84 12.64 -7.41
N ASP A 257 -19.62 11.41 -6.94
CA ASP A 257 -18.47 11.08 -6.09
C ASP A 257 -17.15 11.22 -6.84
N ILE A 258 -17.11 10.80 -8.12
CA ILE A 258 -15.98 11.05 -9.01
C ILE A 258 -15.69 12.57 -9.06
N ARG A 259 -16.72 13.38 -9.32
CA ARG A 259 -16.59 14.83 -9.39
C ARG A 259 -16.12 15.43 -8.06
N TYR A 260 -16.62 14.97 -6.91
CA TYR A 260 -16.19 15.44 -5.60
C TYR A 260 -14.73 15.09 -5.30
N ALA A 261 -14.31 13.88 -5.63
CA ALA A 261 -12.92 13.44 -5.45
C ALA A 261 -11.94 14.26 -6.32
N GLU A 262 -12.29 14.53 -7.58
CA GLU A 262 -11.48 15.33 -8.49
C GLU A 262 -11.44 16.83 -8.09
N LEU A 263 -12.55 17.38 -7.60
CA LEU A 263 -12.59 18.72 -7.05
C LEU A 263 -11.74 18.84 -5.79
N ASN A 264 -11.76 17.85 -4.91
CA ASN A 264 -10.89 17.82 -3.73
C ASN A 264 -9.41 17.83 -4.13
N HIS A 265 -9.00 17.05 -5.13
CA HIS A 265 -7.64 17.11 -5.67
C HIS A 265 -7.30 18.50 -6.22
N SER A 266 -8.20 19.09 -6.99
CA SER A 266 -8.00 20.43 -7.57
C SER A 266 -7.87 21.51 -6.48
N GLN A 267 -8.70 21.44 -5.44
CA GLN A 267 -8.61 22.34 -4.29
C GLN A 267 -7.27 22.21 -3.57
N ARG A 268 -6.80 20.99 -3.34
CA ARG A 268 -5.50 20.75 -2.68
C ARG A 268 -4.32 21.29 -3.51
N ILE A 269 -4.36 21.15 -4.84
CA ILE A 269 -3.36 21.75 -5.74
C ILE A 269 -3.38 23.27 -5.64
N LEU A 270 -4.56 23.89 -5.61
CA LEU A 270 -4.68 25.34 -5.44
C LEU A 270 -4.13 25.84 -4.09
N GLU A 271 -4.32 25.08 -3.01
CA GLU A 271 -3.72 25.40 -1.70
C GLU A 271 -2.19 25.35 -1.74
N ILE A 272 -1.62 24.35 -2.41
CA ILE A 272 -0.17 24.24 -2.62
C ILE A 272 0.35 25.43 -3.45
N LEU A 273 -0.34 25.78 -4.54
CA LEU A 273 0.01 26.91 -5.39
C LEU A 273 -0.03 28.26 -4.61
N LYS A 274 -1.01 28.46 -3.73
CA LYS A 274 -1.06 29.63 -2.85
C LYS A 274 0.17 29.72 -1.95
N LYS A 275 0.60 28.60 -1.35
CA LYS A 275 1.81 28.54 -0.51
C LYS A 275 3.06 28.86 -1.32
N ILE A 276 3.23 28.27 -2.50
CA ILE A 276 4.36 28.54 -3.39
C ILE A 276 4.36 30.01 -3.83
N ASN A 277 3.20 30.59 -4.14
CA ASN A 277 3.11 31.96 -4.60
C ASN A 277 3.28 33.00 -3.47
N SER A 278 3.06 32.62 -2.22
CA SER A 278 3.27 33.50 -1.05
C SER A 278 4.74 33.83 -0.82
N ASP A 279 5.65 33.00 -1.30
CA ASP A 279 7.09 33.19 -1.21
C ASP A 279 7.71 33.34 -2.61
N LYS A 280 7.99 34.58 -3.00
CA LYS A 280 8.55 34.93 -4.32
C LYS A 280 9.98 34.42 -4.56
N ASN A 281 10.67 34.00 -3.50
CA ASN A 281 12.04 33.50 -3.60
C ASN A 281 12.11 31.99 -3.98
N ILE A 282 10.98 31.28 -3.98
CA ILE A 282 10.93 29.87 -4.40
C ILE A 282 11.21 29.81 -5.91
N ARG A 283 12.29 29.09 -6.27
CA ARG A 283 12.76 28.89 -7.64
C ARG A 283 12.78 27.42 -8.04
N ALA A 284 12.65 26.49 -7.08
CA ALA A 284 12.62 25.06 -7.35
C ALA A 284 11.49 24.38 -6.55
N ILE A 285 10.82 23.41 -7.16
CA ILE A 285 9.83 22.55 -6.52
C ILE A 285 10.32 21.11 -6.68
N PHE A 286 10.49 20.42 -5.57
CA PHE A 286 10.86 19.01 -5.56
C PHE A 286 9.61 18.14 -5.32
N ILE A 287 9.37 17.19 -6.21
CA ILE A 287 8.23 16.29 -6.15
C ILE A 287 8.72 14.86 -6.01
N ALA A 288 8.60 14.32 -4.82
CA ALA A 288 8.94 12.92 -4.56
C ALA A 288 7.70 12.09 -4.27
N GLY A 289 7.83 10.81 -4.50
CA GLY A 289 6.81 9.83 -4.15
C GLY A 289 7.18 8.46 -4.69
N PRO A 290 6.61 7.41 -4.10
CA PRO A 290 6.91 6.06 -4.50
C PRO A 290 6.43 5.75 -5.91
N SER A 291 6.85 4.60 -6.46
CA SER A 291 6.39 4.17 -7.78
C SER A 291 4.87 4.08 -7.86
N SER A 292 4.30 4.48 -9.00
CA SER A 292 2.83 4.53 -9.25
C SER A 292 2.04 5.39 -8.25
N SER A 293 2.67 6.45 -7.73
CA SER A 293 1.98 7.43 -6.88
C SER A 293 1.26 8.54 -7.66
N GLY A 294 1.44 8.65 -8.98
CA GLY A 294 0.81 9.70 -9.80
C GLY A 294 1.65 10.98 -9.92
N LYS A 295 2.99 10.90 -9.74
CA LYS A 295 3.89 12.05 -9.81
C LYS A 295 3.81 12.80 -11.13
N THR A 296 3.82 12.08 -12.24
CA THR A 296 3.87 12.66 -13.58
C THR A 296 2.63 13.51 -13.86
N THR A 297 1.44 12.98 -13.61
CA THR A 297 0.20 13.74 -13.79
C THR A 297 0.10 14.92 -12.81
N PHE A 298 0.48 14.70 -11.54
CA PHE A 298 0.46 15.78 -10.54
C PHE A 298 1.39 16.93 -10.93
N SER A 299 2.62 16.66 -11.39
CA SER A 299 3.58 17.69 -11.79
C SER A 299 3.06 18.51 -12.99
N GLN A 300 2.37 17.88 -13.94
CA GLN A 300 1.76 18.56 -15.08
C GLN A 300 0.55 19.43 -14.64
N LYS A 301 -0.29 18.95 -13.73
CA LYS A 301 -1.37 19.77 -13.12
C LYS A 301 -0.80 20.95 -12.34
N LEU A 302 0.32 20.76 -11.64
CA LEU A 302 0.99 21.85 -10.91
C LEU A 302 1.60 22.88 -11.88
N GLU A 303 2.18 22.41 -13.00
CA GLU A 303 2.68 23.28 -14.09
C GLU A 303 1.57 24.16 -14.67
N ASP A 304 0.41 23.57 -14.99
CA ASP A 304 -0.75 24.33 -15.47
C ASP A 304 -1.20 25.38 -14.44
N GLY A 305 -1.23 25.00 -13.15
CA GLY A 305 -1.55 25.93 -12.07
C GLY A 305 -0.53 27.07 -11.92
N LEU A 306 0.76 26.79 -12.08
CA LEU A 306 1.82 27.81 -12.08
C LEU A 306 1.66 28.79 -13.25
N LYS A 307 1.30 28.28 -14.43
CA LYS A 307 1.04 29.12 -15.62
C LYS A 307 -0.13 30.07 -15.39
N ILE A 308 -1.20 29.63 -14.72
CA ILE A 308 -2.36 30.48 -14.37
C ILE A 308 -1.94 31.65 -13.46
N ILE A 309 -0.98 31.47 -12.55
CA ILE A 309 -0.46 32.50 -11.67
C ILE A 309 0.71 33.32 -12.27
N GLY A 310 0.96 33.15 -13.58
CA GLY A 310 1.96 33.93 -14.34
C GLY A 310 3.39 33.42 -14.21
N LYS A 311 3.61 32.17 -13.80
CA LYS A 311 4.92 31.51 -13.71
C LYS A 311 5.06 30.40 -14.74
N ARG A 312 6.17 30.39 -15.49
CA ARG A 312 6.49 29.26 -16.36
C ARG A 312 7.26 28.21 -15.55
N ALA A 313 6.83 26.98 -15.66
CA ALA A 313 7.54 25.84 -15.09
C ALA A 313 8.50 25.20 -16.11
N ILE A 314 9.65 24.78 -15.64
CA ILE A 314 10.61 23.95 -16.37
C ILE A 314 10.61 22.59 -15.68
N HIS A 315 10.07 21.60 -16.36
CA HIS A 315 9.92 20.24 -15.80
C HIS A 315 11.17 19.38 -16.08
N ILE A 316 11.73 18.81 -15.02
CA ILE A 316 12.91 17.95 -15.03
C ILE A 316 12.57 16.64 -14.35
N SER A 317 12.63 15.55 -15.10
CA SER A 317 12.60 14.21 -14.52
C SER A 317 14.01 13.77 -14.10
N MET A 318 14.17 13.37 -12.86
CA MET A 318 15.44 12.83 -12.36
C MET A 318 15.79 11.50 -13.03
N ASP A 319 14.81 10.77 -13.54
CA ASP A 319 15.02 9.51 -14.24
C ASP A 319 15.85 9.69 -15.52
N ASN A 320 15.88 10.90 -16.10
CA ASN A 320 16.74 11.23 -17.24
C ASN A 320 18.24 11.27 -16.89
N TYR A 321 18.57 11.29 -15.60
CA TYR A 321 19.95 11.35 -15.12
C TYR A 321 20.51 10.00 -14.69
N PHE A 322 19.82 8.88 -14.93
CA PHE A 322 20.39 7.57 -14.66
C PHE A 322 21.74 7.38 -15.39
N HIS A 323 22.66 6.72 -14.74
CA HIS A 323 23.90 6.28 -15.38
C HIS A 323 23.61 5.22 -16.46
N ASP A 324 24.47 5.16 -17.47
CA ASP A 324 24.44 4.06 -18.43
C ASP A 324 24.60 2.71 -17.71
N LEU A 325 24.04 1.66 -18.31
CA LEU A 325 23.94 0.31 -17.71
C LEU A 325 25.25 -0.21 -17.09
N GLU A 326 26.38 0.12 -17.70
CA GLU A 326 27.70 -0.33 -17.29
C GLU A 326 28.16 0.26 -15.92
N LYS A 327 27.62 1.43 -15.57
CA LYS A 327 27.93 2.17 -14.33
C LYS A 327 26.95 1.93 -13.21
N ILE A 328 25.85 1.22 -13.45
CA ILE A 328 24.87 0.90 -12.41
C ILE A 328 25.45 -0.11 -11.43
N PRO A 329 25.45 0.18 -10.12
CA PRO A 329 26.00 -0.72 -9.10
C PRO A 329 25.34 -2.10 -9.12
N VAL A 330 26.16 -3.13 -8.97
CA VAL A 330 25.70 -4.52 -8.82
C VAL A 330 25.82 -4.90 -7.35
N VAL A 331 24.68 -5.23 -6.73
CA VAL A 331 24.59 -5.67 -5.35
C VAL A 331 24.07 -7.11 -5.35
N ASN A 332 24.81 -8.04 -4.74
CA ASN A 332 24.49 -9.48 -4.70
C ASN A 332 24.22 -10.11 -6.08
N GLY A 333 24.95 -9.68 -7.12
CA GLY A 333 24.81 -10.20 -8.47
C GLY A 333 23.67 -9.58 -9.30
N GLU A 334 22.88 -8.67 -8.73
CA GLU A 334 21.80 -7.96 -9.40
C GLU A 334 22.02 -6.44 -9.39
N ARG A 335 21.54 -5.74 -10.43
CA ARG A 335 21.58 -4.28 -10.47
C ARG A 335 20.49 -3.70 -9.59
N ASP A 336 20.88 -2.77 -8.71
CA ASP A 336 19.95 -2.04 -7.83
C ASP A 336 19.58 -0.70 -8.49
N TYR A 337 18.42 -0.66 -9.15
CA TYR A 337 17.91 0.55 -9.80
C TYR A 337 17.25 1.56 -8.85
N GLU A 338 17.06 1.20 -7.59
CA GLU A 338 16.35 2.03 -6.61
C GLU A 338 17.31 2.92 -5.79
N THR A 339 18.63 2.76 -5.95
CA THR A 339 19.62 3.58 -5.22
C THR A 339 19.84 4.93 -5.88
N ILE A 340 20.10 5.96 -5.06
CA ILE A 340 20.47 7.31 -5.53
C ILE A 340 21.80 7.31 -6.30
N ASP A 341 22.66 6.35 -6.04
CA ASP A 341 23.99 6.23 -6.69
C ASP A 341 23.88 5.84 -8.17
N ASN A 342 22.68 5.50 -8.65
CA ASN A 342 22.38 5.32 -10.08
C ASN A 342 22.26 6.63 -10.84
N LEU A 343 22.12 7.76 -10.13
CA LEU A 343 21.95 9.06 -10.75
C LEU A 343 23.28 9.78 -10.90
N ASP A 344 23.48 10.39 -12.06
CA ASP A 344 24.59 11.30 -12.31
C ASP A 344 24.32 12.66 -11.62
N LEU A 345 24.44 12.64 -10.29
CA LEU A 345 24.17 13.82 -9.46
C LEU A 345 25.09 15.00 -9.79
N LYS A 346 26.31 14.74 -10.28
CA LYS A 346 27.23 15.79 -10.69
C LYS A 346 26.73 16.53 -11.93
N LEU A 347 26.32 15.78 -12.95
CA LEU A 347 25.70 16.35 -14.16
C LEU A 347 24.41 17.09 -13.81
N PHE A 348 23.55 16.44 -13.02
CA PHE A 348 22.27 17.02 -12.59
C PHE A 348 22.46 18.36 -11.87
N GLY A 349 23.29 18.41 -10.82
CA GLY A 349 23.52 19.64 -10.06
C GLY A 349 24.13 20.76 -10.90
N SER A 350 25.09 20.44 -11.77
CA SER A 350 25.69 21.38 -12.70
C SER A 350 24.65 21.99 -13.64
N GLN A 351 23.82 21.17 -14.25
CA GLN A 351 22.80 21.62 -15.21
C GLN A 351 21.69 22.43 -14.55
N MET A 352 21.22 22.03 -13.36
CA MET A 352 20.19 22.79 -12.63
C MET A 352 20.71 24.18 -12.22
N ASN A 353 21.94 24.29 -11.74
CA ASN A 353 22.51 25.59 -11.39
C ASN A 353 22.78 26.46 -12.63
N CYS A 354 23.15 25.88 -13.77
CA CYS A 354 23.22 26.62 -15.04
C CYS A 354 21.87 27.19 -15.45
N LEU A 355 20.78 26.41 -15.37
CA LEU A 355 19.42 26.90 -15.64
C LEU A 355 19.03 28.03 -14.68
N LEU A 356 19.26 27.87 -13.39
CA LEU A 356 18.94 28.87 -12.36
C LEU A 356 19.69 30.20 -12.58
N ASN A 357 20.88 30.13 -13.19
CA ASN A 357 21.68 31.29 -13.57
C ASN A 357 21.29 31.88 -14.95
N GLY A 358 20.25 31.39 -15.60
CA GLY A 358 19.75 31.89 -16.89
C GLY A 358 20.53 31.40 -18.11
N ASN A 359 21.31 30.32 -18.00
CA ASN A 359 22.02 29.74 -19.12
C ASN A 359 21.17 28.63 -19.78
N SER A 360 21.38 28.43 -21.07
CA SER A 360 20.79 27.32 -21.80
C SER A 360 21.52 26.00 -21.49
N VAL A 361 20.77 24.92 -21.34
CA VAL A 361 21.30 23.61 -20.99
C VAL A 361 20.67 22.53 -21.88
N LEU A 362 21.47 21.63 -22.39
CA LEU A 362 21.03 20.44 -23.12
C LEU A 362 20.75 19.30 -22.11
N ILE A 363 19.48 19.04 -21.85
CA ILE A 363 19.03 18.04 -20.87
C ILE A 363 19.10 16.64 -21.49
N PRO A 364 19.63 15.62 -20.77
CA PRO A 364 19.62 14.25 -21.24
C PRO A 364 18.20 13.67 -21.26
N GLU A 365 17.98 12.66 -22.10
CA GLU A 365 16.84 11.77 -22.09
C GLU A 365 17.33 10.35 -21.86
N TYR A 366 16.76 9.64 -20.85
CA TYR A 366 17.17 8.27 -20.58
C TYR A 366 16.30 7.27 -21.33
N ASN A 367 16.92 6.50 -22.19
CA ASN A 367 16.27 5.44 -22.94
C ASN A 367 16.30 4.13 -22.16
N PHE A 368 15.19 3.79 -21.50
CA PHE A 368 15.07 2.57 -20.69
C PHE A 368 15.19 1.27 -21.49
N LYS A 369 14.94 1.28 -22.81
CA LYS A 369 15.05 0.07 -23.64
C LYS A 369 16.49 -0.34 -23.86
N CYS A 370 17.38 0.63 -24.07
CA CYS A 370 18.81 0.38 -24.26
C CYS A 370 19.66 0.76 -23.03
N SER A 371 19.04 1.28 -21.97
CA SER A 371 19.67 1.71 -20.71
C SER A 371 20.83 2.68 -20.91
N LYS A 372 20.61 3.72 -21.72
CA LYS A 372 21.59 4.76 -22.05
C LYS A 372 21.00 6.15 -22.00
N LYS A 373 21.83 7.14 -21.65
CA LYS A 373 21.52 8.57 -21.78
C LYS A 373 21.73 8.99 -23.25
N GLU A 374 20.77 9.74 -23.77
CA GLU A 374 20.79 10.34 -25.09
C GLU A 374 20.70 11.87 -24.95
N PHE A 375 21.47 12.60 -25.74
CA PHE A 375 21.39 14.06 -25.82
C PHE A 375 20.87 14.44 -27.20
N LYS A 376 19.69 15.08 -27.22
CA LYS A 376 19.02 15.48 -28.46
C LYS A 376 18.98 17.01 -28.51
N ASP A 377 19.32 17.61 -29.63
CA ASP A 377 19.38 19.06 -29.79
C ASP A 377 18.06 19.78 -29.46
N GLU A 378 16.94 19.08 -29.59
CA GLU A 378 15.60 19.55 -29.24
C GLU A 378 15.38 19.67 -27.72
N ASN A 379 16.21 19.04 -26.89
CA ASN A 379 16.10 19.06 -25.43
C ASN A 379 16.88 20.22 -24.78
N VAL A 380 17.13 21.29 -25.52
CA VAL A 380 17.73 22.51 -24.96
C VAL A 380 16.69 23.27 -24.17
N LEU A 381 16.94 23.45 -22.88
CA LEU A 381 16.09 24.23 -21.97
C LEU A 381 16.77 25.53 -21.57
N TYR A 382 15.94 26.52 -21.32
CA TYR A 382 16.32 27.85 -20.84
C TYR A 382 15.36 28.31 -19.74
N MET A 383 15.88 28.95 -18.72
CA MET A 383 15.13 29.45 -17.56
C MET A 383 15.31 30.94 -17.37
N SER A 384 14.22 31.70 -17.26
CA SER A 384 14.22 33.11 -16.91
C SER A 384 14.10 33.35 -15.41
N THR A 385 14.21 34.62 -14.98
CA THR A 385 14.15 34.98 -13.55
C THR A 385 12.82 34.66 -12.87
N ASN A 386 11.70 34.61 -13.63
CA ASN A 386 10.36 34.31 -13.08
C ASN A 386 9.97 32.84 -13.20
N ASP A 387 10.80 32.02 -13.84
CA ASP A 387 10.51 30.61 -14.04
C ASP A 387 10.80 29.82 -12.77
N ILE A 388 10.15 28.66 -12.65
CA ILE A 388 10.32 27.73 -11.56
C ILE A 388 10.74 26.36 -12.13
N LEU A 389 11.76 25.74 -11.53
CA LEU A 389 12.09 24.35 -11.80
C LEU A 389 11.09 23.42 -11.09
N ILE A 390 10.53 22.45 -11.80
CA ILE A 390 9.84 21.31 -11.20
C ILE A 390 10.75 20.10 -11.37
N ILE A 391 11.24 19.54 -10.29
CA ILE A 391 12.15 18.40 -10.26
C ILE A 391 11.38 17.23 -9.67
N GLU A 392 11.09 16.22 -10.48
CA GLU A 392 10.37 15.04 -10.04
C GLU A 392 11.26 13.79 -10.05
N GLY A 393 11.04 12.92 -9.08
CA GLY A 393 11.69 11.61 -9.01
C GLY A 393 11.56 10.96 -7.64
N ILE A 394 11.90 9.69 -7.56
CA ILE A 394 11.83 8.96 -6.28
C ILE A 394 12.82 9.53 -5.24
N HIS A 395 13.93 10.11 -5.69
CA HIS A 395 14.97 10.71 -4.86
C HIS A 395 14.84 12.22 -4.65
N ALA A 396 13.77 12.85 -5.15
CA ALA A 396 13.66 14.29 -5.12
C ALA A 396 13.65 14.92 -3.70
N LEU A 397 13.34 14.15 -2.65
CA LEU A 397 13.45 14.59 -1.23
C LEU A 397 14.79 14.24 -0.57
N ASN A 398 15.70 13.56 -1.24
CA ASN A 398 16.98 13.20 -0.65
C ASN A 398 17.86 14.46 -0.43
N PRO A 399 18.44 14.67 0.76
CA PRO A 399 19.32 15.81 1.05
C PRO A 399 20.44 15.96 0.04
N LYS A 400 21.07 14.87 -0.43
CA LYS A 400 22.11 14.90 -1.47
C LYS A 400 21.66 15.58 -2.76
N VAL A 401 20.35 15.61 -3.06
CA VAL A 401 19.79 16.30 -4.23
C VAL A 401 19.57 17.78 -3.94
N HIS A 402 19.01 18.11 -2.77
CA HIS A 402 18.73 19.50 -2.43
C HIS A 402 19.99 20.34 -2.27
N GLU A 403 21.03 19.75 -1.68
CA GLU A 403 22.31 20.42 -1.43
C GLU A 403 23.06 20.79 -2.72
N LEU A 404 22.71 20.16 -3.85
CA LEU A 404 23.29 20.48 -5.14
C LEU A 404 22.70 21.75 -5.78
N ILE A 405 21.55 22.23 -5.30
CA ILE A 405 20.79 23.29 -5.97
C ILE A 405 20.78 24.56 -5.14
N ASN A 406 21.38 25.61 -5.69
CA ASN A 406 21.51 26.92 -5.05
C ASN A 406 20.25 27.78 -5.22
N ALA A 407 19.10 27.27 -4.75
CA ALA A 407 17.84 28.00 -4.82
C ALA A 407 16.92 27.65 -3.65
N LYS A 408 16.10 28.63 -3.23
CA LYS A 408 15.02 28.33 -2.30
C LYS A 408 14.02 27.39 -2.96
N SER A 409 13.68 26.32 -2.25
CA SER A 409 12.85 25.24 -2.78
C SER A 409 11.60 25.01 -1.95
N PHE A 410 10.58 24.41 -2.59
CA PHE A 410 9.39 23.87 -1.97
C PHE A 410 9.31 22.37 -2.25
N LYS A 411 9.05 21.57 -1.23
CA LYS A 411 9.16 20.11 -1.29
C LYS A 411 7.81 19.45 -1.08
N ILE A 412 7.43 18.58 -2.00
CA ILE A 412 6.13 17.89 -2.01
C ILE A 412 6.37 16.38 -2.01
N TYR A 413 5.72 15.70 -1.08
CA TYR A 413 5.65 14.23 -1.09
C TYR A 413 4.29 13.76 -1.57
N LEU A 414 4.25 12.83 -2.53
CA LEU A 414 3.04 12.25 -3.07
C LEU A 414 2.93 10.77 -2.73
N ALA A 415 1.78 10.36 -2.21
CA ALA A 415 1.45 8.95 -2.05
C ALA A 415 -0.08 8.75 -2.08
N PRO A 416 -0.58 7.62 -2.58
CA PRO A 416 -1.99 7.26 -2.39
C PRO A 416 -2.17 6.76 -0.95
N LEU A 417 -2.59 7.67 -0.08
CA LEU A 417 -2.88 7.37 1.33
C LEU A 417 -4.33 6.88 1.44
N VAL A 418 -4.53 5.59 1.22
CA VAL A 418 -5.86 4.99 1.18
C VAL A 418 -6.44 4.88 2.58
N THR A 419 -7.67 5.35 2.78
CA THR A 419 -8.40 5.32 4.05
C THR A 419 -9.64 4.43 4.01
N LEU A 420 -10.06 4.03 2.82
CA LEU A 420 -11.26 3.24 2.59
C LEU A 420 -11.22 1.88 3.30
N GLY A 421 -12.27 1.56 4.05
CA GLY A 421 -12.39 0.30 4.77
C GLY A 421 -12.97 -0.81 3.91
N LEU A 422 -12.34 -2.00 3.94
CA LEU A 422 -12.98 -3.24 3.48
C LEU A 422 -14.02 -3.71 4.48
N ASP A 423 -13.75 -3.47 5.74
CA ASP A 423 -14.62 -3.64 6.89
C ASP A 423 -14.22 -2.62 7.97
N HIS A 424 -14.88 -2.69 9.12
CA HIS A 424 -14.65 -1.73 10.21
C HIS A 424 -13.20 -1.71 10.71
N PHE A 425 -12.52 -2.85 10.66
CA PHE A 425 -11.17 -3.02 11.19
C PHE A 425 -10.10 -3.19 10.12
N THR A 426 -10.47 -3.35 8.85
CA THR A 426 -9.52 -3.61 7.75
C THR A 426 -9.60 -2.52 6.70
N LYS A 427 -8.51 -1.80 6.49
CA LYS A 427 -8.39 -0.80 5.43
C LYS A 427 -7.77 -1.42 4.17
N VAL A 428 -8.10 -0.86 3.02
CA VAL A 428 -7.43 -1.17 1.76
C VAL A 428 -5.96 -0.75 1.85
N SER A 429 -5.06 -1.61 1.41
CA SER A 429 -3.62 -1.32 1.46
C SER A 429 -3.21 -0.32 0.39
N SER A 430 -2.52 0.77 0.77
CA SER A 430 -1.90 1.70 -0.18
C SER A 430 -0.91 1.01 -1.11
N ASN A 431 -0.16 0.01 -0.61
CA ASN A 431 0.77 -0.76 -1.44
C ASN A 431 0.06 -1.63 -2.47
N ASP A 432 -1.08 -2.24 -2.10
CA ASP A 432 -1.88 -3.03 -3.04
C ASP A 432 -2.53 -2.14 -4.12
N THR A 433 -3.01 -0.97 -3.75
CA THR A 433 -3.54 0.03 -4.69
C THR A 433 -2.46 0.44 -5.71
N ARG A 434 -1.26 0.74 -5.24
CA ARG A 434 -0.12 1.10 -6.11
C ARG A 434 0.33 -0.07 -7.00
N LEU A 435 0.33 -1.28 -6.47
CA LEU A 435 0.66 -2.47 -7.25
C LEU A 435 -0.37 -2.71 -8.36
N ILE A 436 -1.65 -2.53 -8.07
CA ILE A 436 -2.72 -2.62 -9.08
C ILE A 436 -2.55 -1.52 -10.13
N ARG A 437 -2.32 -0.26 -9.74
CA ARG A 437 -1.99 0.83 -10.66
C ARG A 437 -0.82 0.47 -11.56
N ARG A 438 0.26 -0.08 -10.98
CA ARG A 438 1.47 -0.47 -11.72
C ARG A 438 1.22 -1.59 -12.70
N ILE A 439 0.51 -2.65 -12.30
CA ILE A 439 0.16 -3.78 -13.17
C ILE A 439 -0.61 -3.27 -14.39
N VAL A 440 -1.59 -2.42 -14.20
CA VAL A 440 -2.41 -1.88 -15.30
C VAL A 440 -1.57 -1.00 -16.22
N ARG A 441 -0.82 -0.02 -15.68
CA ARG A 441 0.02 0.88 -16.46
C ARG A 441 1.12 0.14 -17.23
N ASP A 442 1.89 -0.70 -16.55
CA ASP A 442 3.08 -1.33 -17.13
C ASP A 442 2.70 -2.33 -18.24
N SER A 443 1.54 -2.98 -18.10
CA SER A 443 0.99 -3.83 -19.16
C SER A 443 0.56 -3.03 -20.39
N ASP A 444 -0.05 -1.84 -20.22
CA ASP A 444 -0.54 -1.00 -21.31
C ASP A 444 0.59 -0.23 -22.02
N THR A 445 1.48 0.41 -21.25
CA THR A 445 2.45 1.37 -21.79
C THR A 445 3.85 0.81 -21.99
N ARG A 446 4.24 -0.22 -21.24
CA ARG A 446 5.61 -0.75 -21.20
C ARG A 446 5.73 -2.17 -21.75
N GLY A 447 4.60 -2.84 -22.00
CA GLY A 447 4.59 -4.23 -22.46
C GLY A 447 5.13 -5.23 -21.42
N VAL A 448 5.16 -4.84 -20.13
CA VAL A 448 5.63 -5.69 -19.02
C VAL A 448 4.50 -6.61 -18.58
N SER A 449 4.79 -7.89 -18.40
CA SER A 449 3.79 -8.84 -17.94
C SER A 449 3.38 -8.57 -16.48
N PRO A 450 2.15 -8.95 -16.06
CA PRO A 450 1.74 -8.87 -14.67
C PRO A 450 2.64 -9.67 -13.73
N GLU A 451 3.16 -10.80 -14.19
CA GLU A 451 4.07 -11.67 -13.44
C GLU A 451 5.42 -10.99 -13.19
N ASP A 452 6.00 -10.33 -14.22
CA ASP A 452 7.23 -9.56 -14.07
C ASP A 452 7.03 -8.36 -13.14
N THR A 453 5.85 -7.72 -13.18
CA THR A 453 5.53 -6.63 -12.26
C THR A 453 5.49 -7.12 -10.80
N LEU A 454 4.87 -8.29 -10.55
CA LEU A 454 4.84 -8.92 -9.23
C LEU A 454 6.24 -9.32 -8.75
N SER A 455 7.07 -9.89 -9.64
CA SER A 455 8.44 -10.33 -9.32
C SER A 455 9.33 -9.18 -8.84
N ASN A 456 9.17 -8.01 -9.44
CA ASN A 456 9.95 -6.82 -9.12
C ASN A 456 9.38 -6.01 -7.94
N TRP A 457 8.14 -6.28 -7.50
CA TRP A 457 7.46 -5.43 -6.53
C TRP A 457 8.14 -5.36 -5.17
N LYS A 458 8.68 -6.47 -4.70
CA LYS A 458 9.43 -6.50 -3.43
C LYS A 458 10.66 -5.58 -3.48
N LYS A 459 11.43 -5.61 -4.57
CA LYS A 459 12.60 -4.73 -4.76
C LYS A 459 12.20 -3.26 -4.70
N VAL A 460 11.08 -2.91 -5.33
CA VAL A 460 10.52 -1.55 -5.29
C VAL A 460 10.18 -1.13 -3.86
N LEU A 461 9.48 -1.99 -3.10
CA LEU A 461 9.12 -1.68 -1.70
C LEU A 461 10.36 -1.54 -0.79
N ASP A 462 11.36 -2.38 -0.98
CA ASP A 462 12.61 -2.34 -0.21
C ASP A 462 13.42 -1.07 -0.57
N GLY A 463 13.45 -0.69 -1.85
CA GLY A 463 14.03 0.57 -2.32
C GLY A 463 13.35 1.79 -1.71
N GLU A 464 12.02 1.80 -1.63
CA GLU A 464 11.25 2.88 -1.01
C GLU A 464 11.54 3.04 0.47
N LYS A 465 11.61 1.93 1.21
CA LYS A 465 11.98 1.94 2.64
C LYS A 465 13.35 2.56 2.89
N LYS A 466 14.30 2.29 2.01
CA LYS A 466 15.67 2.77 2.11
C LYS A 466 15.85 4.21 1.62
N ASN A 467 15.20 4.56 0.52
CA ASN A 467 15.55 5.76 -0.25
C ASN A 467 14.47 6.86 -0.24
N ILE A 468 13.24 6.58 0.21
CA ILE A 468 12.14 7.56 0.20
C ILE A 468 11.64 7.85 1.61
N PHE A 469 11.23 6.83 2.36
CA PHE A 469 10.58 7.02 3.66
C PHE A 469 11.41 7.78 4.70
N PRO A 470 12.76 7.65 4.78
CA PRO A 470 13.56 8.44 5.72
C PRO A 470 13.46 9.95 5.50
N TYR A 471 13.10 10.38 4.28
CA TYR A 471 13.08 11.79 3.89
C TYR A 471 11.68 12.41 3.80
N VAL A 472 10.62 11.67 4.08
CA VAL A 472 9.23 12.17 4.01
C VAL A 472 9.00 13.36 4.93
N ASN A 473 9.68 13.39 6.08
CA ASN A 473 9.60 14.51 7.04
C ASN A 473 10.20 15.83 6.52
N LEU A 474 10.98 15.79 5.44
CA LEU A 474 11.55 16.97 4.80
C LEU A 474 10.57 17.65 3.84
N ALA A 475 9.42 17.06 3.58
CA ALA A 475 8.40 17.64 2.72
C ALA A 475 7.68 18.81 3.43
N ASP A 476 7.54 19.93 2.72
CA ASP A 476 6.75 21.08 3.14
C ASP A 476 5.24 20.77 3.02
N GLU A 477 4.87 19.92 2.07
CA GLU A 477 3.50 19.46 1.85
C GLU A 477 3.45 17.96 1.50
N ILE A 478 2.36 17.33 1.94
CA ILE A 478 2.01 15.97 1.53
C ILE A 478 0.74 16.05 0.72
N PHE A 479 0.75 15.45 -0.46
CA PHE A 479 -0.42 15.37 -1.32
C PHE A 479 -0.88 13.91 -1.43
N ASN A 480 -2.11 13.66 -0.98
CA ASN A 480 -2.74 12.35 -1.13
C ASN A 480 -3.29 12.19 -2.55
N THR A 481 -2.73 11.24 -3.31
CA THR A 481 -3.16 10.95 -4.69
C THR A 481 -4.24 9.87 -4.77
N ASN A 482 -4.78 9.42 -3.63
CA ASN A 482 -5.86 8.45 -3.61
C ASN A 482 -7.17 9.06 -4.11
N LEU A 483 -7.88 8.29 -4.93
CA LEU A 483 -9.25 8.57 -5.35
C LEU A 483 -10.15 7.45 -4.82
N VAL A 484 -11.16 7.78 -4.02
CA VAL A 484 -12.02 6.80 -3.34
C VAL A 484 -12.62 5.75 -4.27
N TYR A 485 -12.85 6.12 -5.53
CA TYR A 485 -13.48 5.28 -6.56
C TYR A 485 -12.49 4.46 -7.42
N GLU A 486 -11.18 4.70 -7.28
CA GLU A 486 -10.17 4.22 -8.24
C GLU A 486 -10.11 2.70 -8.40
N LEU A 487 -10.26 1.92 -7.31
CA LEU A 487 -10.21 0.46 -7.40
C LEU A 487 -11.41 -0.12 -8.14
N GLY A 488 -12.57 0.51 -8.07
CA GLY A 488 -13.72 0.15 -8.89
C GLY A 488 -13.45 0.36 -10.38
N VAL A 489 -12.76 1.45 -10.73
CA VAL A 489 -12.35 1.74 -12.11
C VAL A 489 -11.23 0.83 -12.59
N LEU A 490 -10.22 0.58 -11.76
CA LEU A 490 -9.07 -0.27 -12.11
C LEU A 490 -9.46 -1.76 -12.20
N LYS A 491 -10.54 -2.17 -11.54
CA LYS A 491 -10.98 -3.56 -11.48
C LYS A 491 -11.08 -4.22 -12.86
N PRO A 492 -11.84 -3.73 -13.86
CA PRO A 492 -11.98 -4.39 -15.15
C PRO A 492 -10.65 -4.57 -15.91
N PHE A 493 -9.70 -3.66 -15.69
CA PHE A 493 -8.38 -3.73 -16.30
C PHE A 493 -7.49 -4.76 -15.60
N ALA A 494 -7.41 -4.67 -14.27
CA ALA A 494 -6.53 -5.50 -13.46
C ALA A 494 -6.97 -6.96 -13.40
N GLU A 495 -8.28 -7.25 -13.30
CA GLU A 495 -8.79 -8.63 -13.24
C GLU A 495 -8.33 -9.47 -14.42
N LYS A 496 -8.44 -8.94 -15.64
CA LYS A 496 -7.99 -9.63 -16.86
C LYS A 496 -6.51 -9.98 -16.83
N LEU A 497 -5.70 -9.10 -16.26
CA LEU A 497 -4.26 -9.27 -16.14
C LEU A 497 -3.89 -10.29 -15.06
N LEU A 498 -4.52 -10.22 -13.90
CA LEU A 498 -4.29 -11.12 -12.78
C LEU A 498 -4.71 -12.57 -13.09
N LEU A 499 -5.79 -12.76 -13.86
CA LEU A 499 -6.29 -14.07 -14.28
C LEU A 499 -5.37 -14.75 -15.30
N LYS A 500 -4.49 -14.02 -15.99
CA LYS A 500 -3.49 -14.61 -16.90
C LYS A 500 -2.35 -15.32 -16.18
N ILE A 501 -2.16 -15.08 -14.89
CA ILE A 501 -1.10 -15.71 -14.10
C ILE A 501 -1.52 -17.14 -13.78
N PRO A 502 -0.78 -18.15 -14.28
CA PRO A 502 -1.18 -19.55 -14.15
C PRO A 502 -0.92 -20.10 -12.75
N GLU A 503 -1.56 -21.20 -12.40
CA GLU A 503 -1.47 -21.82 -11.07
C GLU A 503 -0.06 -22.31 -10.72
N ASN A 504 0.73 -22.67 -11.72
CA ASN A 504 2.12 -23.10 -11.52
C ASN A 504 3.10 -21.94 -11.30
N SER A 505 2.65 -20.68 -11.44
CA SER A 505 3.48 -19.52 -11.12
C SER A 505 3.69 -19.37 -9.62
N MET A 506 4.91 -19.05 -9.21
CA MET A 506 5.21 -18.72 -7.81
C MET A 506 4.47 -17.46 -7.31
N TYR A 507 4.01 -16.59 -8.22
CA TYR A 507 3.25 -15.36 -7.94
C TYR A 507 1.72 -15.56 -7.97
N TYR A 508 1.25 -16.80 -8.18
CA TYR A 508 -0.16 -17.12 -8.23
C TYR A 508 -0.92 -16.69 -6.98
N SER A 509 -0.34 -16.93 -5.79
CA SER A 509 -0.96 -16.52 -4.52
C SER A 509 -1.16 -15.01 -4.41
N ASP A 510 -0.19 -14.21 -4.86
CA ASP A 510 -0.30 -12.74 -4.86
C ASP A 510 -1.33 -12.25 -5.86
N ALA A 511 -1.34 -12.82 -7.07
CA ALA A 511 -2.35 -12.53 -8.07
C ALA A 511 -3.77 -12.83 -7.56
N ARG A 512 -3.96 -13.99 -6.94
CA ARG A 512 -5.25 -14.38 -6.34
C ARG A 512 -5.65 -13.49 -5.16
N ARG A 513 -4.69 -13.02 -4.37
CA ARG A 513 -4.92 -12.08 -3.27
C ARG A 513 -5.43 -10.74 -3.80
N LEU A 514 -4.80 -10.17 -4.82
CA LEU A 514 -5.23 -8.93 -5.46
C LEU A 514 -6.57 -9.09 -6.18
N TYR A 515 -6.78 -10.19 -6.86
CA TYR A 515 -8.06 -10.52 -7.48
C TYR A 515 -9.20 -10.58 -6.43
N LYS A 516 -8.96 -11.25 -5.30
CA LYS A 516 -9.92 -11.29 -4.18
C LYS A 516 -10.18 -9.91 -3.59
N LEU A 517 -9.16 -9.04 -3.52
CA LEU A 517 -9.34 -7.66 -3.09
C LEU A 517 -10.30 -6.91 -4.03
N LEU A 518 -10.07 -6.98 -5.33
CA LEU A 518 -10.90 -6.33 -6.35
C LEU A 518 -12.34 -6.85 -6.38
N ASN A 519 -12.56 -8.11 -6.01
CA ASN A 519 -13.90 -8.69 -5.91
C ASN A 519 -14.79 -8.09 -4.82
N ASN A 520 -14.26 -7.23 -3.95
CA ASN A 520 -15.09 -6.48 -3.01
C ASN A 520 -15.68 -5.21 -3.64
N PHE A 521 -15.18 -4.78 -4.79
CA PHE A 521 -15.62 -3.58 -5.50
C PHE A 521 -16.57 -3.93 -6.65
N LEU A 522 -17.57 -3.11 -6.85
CA LEU A 522 -18.32 -3.11 -8.12
C LEU A 522 -17.50 -2.36 -9.20
N PRO A 523 -17.59 -2.77 -10.46
CA PRO A 523 -16.91 -2.06 -11.55
C PRO A 523 -17.51 -0.67 -11.74
N ILE A 524 -16.65 0.32 -12.01
CA ILE A 524 -17.03 1.71 -12.30
C ILE A 524 -16.57 2.04 -13.71
N GLU A 525 -17.44 2.63 -14.51
CA GLU A 525 -17.15 3.03 -15.88
C GLU A 525 -16.20 4.23 -15.94
N THR A 526 -15.40 4.30 -17.01
CA THR A 526 -14.39 5.36 -17.19
C THR A 526 -14.96 6.65 -17.81
N THR A 527 -16.24 6.66 -18.20
CA THR A 527 -16.90 7.75 -18.94
C THR A 527 -16.99 9.05 -18.16
N HIS A 528 -17.10 8.96 -16.83
CA HIS A 528 -17.21 10.14 -15.95
C HIS A 528 -15.86 10.66 -15.43
N ILE A 529 -14.76 9.99 -15.77
CA ILE A 529 -13.42 10.37 -15.28
C ILE A 529 -12.87 11.51 -16.13
N PRO A 530 -12.53 12.67 -15.54
CA PRO A 530 -11.92 13.78 -16.26
C PRO A 530 -10.62 13.36 -16.96
N ASN A 531 -10.35 13.96 -18.10
CA ASN A 531 -9.16 13.63 -18.91
C ASN A 531 -7.85 14.03 -18.22
N ASP A 532 -7.90 14.96 -17.27
CA ASP A 532 -6.77 15.41 -16.45
C ASP A 532 -6.67 14.67 -15.10
N SER A 533 -7.52 13.65 -14.85
CA SER A 533 -7.44 12.84 -13.64
C SER A 533 -6.09 12.12 -13.51
N ILE A 534 -5.56 12.04 -12.29
CA ILE A 534 -4.38 11.22 -11.97
C ILE A 534 -4.57 9.75 -12.39
N LEU A 535 -5.81 9.26 -12.36
CA LEU A 535 -6.13 7.88 -12.74
C LEU A 535 -5.85 7.61 -14.22
N LYS A 536 -5.93 8.63 -15.08
CA LYS A 536 -5.62 8.52 -16.52
C LYS A 536 -4.15 8.18 -16.80
N GLU A 537 -3.24 8.45 -15.87
CA GLU A 537 -1.86 7.95 -15.95
C GLU A 537 -1.79 6.42 -16.05
N PHE A 538 -2.75 5.73 -15.43
CA PHE A 538 -2.75 4.26 -15.35
C PHE A 538 -3.64 3.60 -16.41
N ILE A 539 -4.83 4.16 -16.67
CA ILE A 539 -5.82 3.57 -17.57
C ILE A 539 -5.81 4.15 -18.99
N GLY A 540 -5.06 5.23 -19.23
CA GLY A 540 -4.94 5.87 -20.56
C GLY A 540 -6.04 6.87 -20.90
N ASN A 541 -5.91 7.39 -22.13
CA ASN A 541 -6.83 8.37 -22.68
C ASN A 541 -6.94 9.66 -21.83
N GLY A 542 -5.80 10.09 -21.22
CA GLY A 542 -5.66 11.37 -20.56
C GLY A 542 -5.16 12.46 -21.49
N CYS A 543 -5.28 13.72 -21.05
CA CYS A 543 -4.75 14.89 -21.78
C CYS A 543 -3.24 15.09 -21.58
N PHE A 544 -2.65 14.48 -20.57
CA PHE A 544 -1.23 14.57 -20.26
C PHE A 544 -0.40 13.47 -20.92
N LYS A 545 0.86 13.79 -21.25
CA LYS A 545 1.82 12.80 -21.75
C LYS A 545 2.16 11.80 -20.64
N ARG A 546 2.23 10.51 -21.02
CA ARG A 546 2.60 9.39 -20.13
C ARG A 546 4.09 9.07 -20.22
#